data_d10bebc4f8bc72ca783c8c3b2c205f82
#
_entry.id   d10bebc4f8bc72ca783c8c3b2c205f82
#
_cell.length_a   1.000
_cell.length_b   1.000
_cell.length_c   1.000
_cell.angle_alpha   90.00
_cell.angle_beta   90.00
_cell.angle_gamma   90.00
#
_symmetry.space_group_name_H-M   'P 1'
#
loop_
_entity.id
_entity.type
_entity.pdbx_description
1 polymer ?
#
loop_
_entity_poly.entity_id
_entity_poly.type
_entity_poly.pdbx_seq_one_letter_code
_entity_poly.pdbx_strand_id
1 'polypeptide(L)'
;MQLSNYFKSLDLPCRTNFVSDTEVWVKSQSPYPDCTGYKAYTVRIQFNYEEQSFEMVVIVGELHSVYNLALSNAIFAETNNDLFGWVLFESEIQHHKYMTERARRNMNRVFPCLHPALRARLNFSVPAPDKSNRYLKHFDEMVQFKSMFLETEGLAAILSIKGDWKVASPQVFDTKALKTLQFGEGKHAQPKFGMPQLGPKELITDEIVFMFIGHEDDKPLAMTIDDYFRGKYPSEFKGISEYLKMHYQTEQNLSIWFNDKENPIPEIEAAIKQRKAQQVIVSSKRYVAIYLSPHAKTSSSQQKRKIYFDLKELLLTHGIVSQTLDTAKSWGYKRELMPVAEASSGNKKTFRKASVNKGFHYSLANIAVAIYAKLGATPWCFEAQKSKELVIGISAYTSRELGKKYIGSAFSFTNEGQFGGFECFSQHQVSELAGSIKLAVKKFYHANAGINRLVIHFYKRLSFKDLKPIQNALTELKLDIPVIVVSINKGFSDDVVGFDMSATHKMPVSGNYLAINNKQFLLYNNQLTGSTTDKIDEREGFPFPLKISVQKYLPNSKIAVAMPEEELIPIFEQVCRFSLLYWKSVSRQWLPVTLRYPEMLAQIAPHFKYKDWGELGSDSLWFI
;
A
#
# COMPACT_ATOMS: atom_id res chain seq x y z
N MET A 1 -34.60 -5.67 10.10
CA MET A 1 -35.14 -5.58 11.48
C MET A 1 -35.10 -6.91 12.23
N GLN A 2 -35.59 -8.04 11.66
CA GLN A 2 -35.64 -9.32 12.38
C GLN A 2 -34.26 -9.82 12.87
N LEU A 3 -33.22 -9.80 12.02
CA LEU A 3 -31.87 -10.19 12.42
C LEU A 3 -31.30 -9.32 13.57
N SER A 4 -31.48 -8.01 13.49
CA SER A 4 -31.03 -7.10 14.55
C SER A 4 -31.73 -7.39 15.89
N ASN A 5 -33.04 -7.69 15.85
CA ASN A 5 -33.79 -8.07 17.05
C ASN A 5 -33.33 -9.41 17.62
N TYR A 6 -33.02 -10.37 16.75
CA TYR A 6 -32.46 -11.65 17.16
C TYR A 6 -31.14 -11.47 17.92
N PHE A 7 -30.18 -10.74 17.36
CA PHE A 7 -28.89 -10.52 18.02
C PHE A 7 -29.04 -9.72 19.32
N LYS A 8 -29.95 -8.74 19.37
CA LYS A 8 -30.27 -8.01 20.60
C LYS A 8 -30.86 -8.92 21.69
N SER A 9 -31.68 -9.92 21.31
CA SER A 9 -32.22 -10.89 22.28
C SER A 9 -31.14 -11.79 22.90
N LEU A 10 -29.97 -11.90 22.25
CA LEU A 10 -28.78 -12.58 22.76
C LEU A 10 -27.83 -11.63 23.52
N ASP A 11 -28.27 -10.41 23.82
CA ASP A 11 -27.48 -9.35 24.48
C ASP A 11 -26.19 -8.99 23.72
N LEU A 12 -26.20 -9.14 22.39
CA LEU A 12 -25.08 -8.77 21.54
C LEU A 12 -25.24 -7.33 21.03
N PRO A 13 -24.21 -6.48 21.20
CA PRO A 13 -24.20 -5.16 20.61
C PRO A 13 -24.37 -5.24 19.09
N CYS A 14 -25.36 -4.54 18.55
CA CYS A 14 -25.60 -4.53 17.12
C CYS A 14 -26.13 -3.20 16.59
N ARG A 15 -26.01 -3.03 15.29
CA ARG A 15 -26.57 -1.91 14.53
C ARG A 15 -26.92 -2.34 13.10
N THR A 16 -27.81 -1.60 12.48
CA THR A 16 -28.00 -1.67 11.02
C THR A 16 -27.10 -0.62 10.38
N ASN A 17 -26.27 -1.01 9.41
CA ASN A 17 -25.42 -0.08 8.69
C ASN A 17 -26.21 0.67 7.59
N PHE A 18 -25.55 1.59 6.87
CA PHE A 18 -26.21 2.43 5.86
C PHE A 18 -26.69 1.67 4.60
N VAL A 19 -26.23 0.42 4.39
CA VAL A 19 -26.68 -0.46 3.31
C VAL A 19 -27.67 -1.52 3.80
N SER A 20 -28.20 -1.35 5.02
CA SER A 20 -29.17 -2.23 5.67
C SER A 20 -28.68 -3.62 6.09
N ASP A 21 -27.35 -3.84 6.12
CA ASP A 21 -26.78 -5.05 6.70
C ASP A 21 -26.79 -4.96 8.23
N THR A 22 -26.82 -6.09 8.90
CA THR A 22 -26.74 -6.17 10.35
C THR A 22 -25.30 -6.37 10.79
N GLU A 23 -24.71 -5.37 11.47
CA GLU A 23 -23.42 -5.49 12.12
C GLU A 23 -23.64 -5.87 13.58
N VAL A 24 -22.97 -6.93 14.03
CA VAL A 24 -23.01 -7.45 15.39
C VAL A 24 -21.61 -7.54 15.96
N TRP A 25 -21.46 -7.23 17.24
CA TRP A 25 -20.20 -7.28 17.95
C TRP A 25 -20.19 -8.40 18.97
N VAL A 26 -19.26 -9.32 18.81
CA VAL A 26 -19.05 -10.44 19.73
C VAL A 26 -17.89 -10.13 20.65
N LYS A 27 -18.09 -10.33 21.95
CA LYS A 27 -17.06 -10.05 22.98
C LYS A 27 -15.78 -10.83 22.69
N SER A 28 -14.66 -10.15 22.78
CA SER A 28 -13.31 -10.65 22.51
C SER A 28 -12.28 -9.98 23.41
N GLN A 29 -11.04 -10.37 23.32
CA GLN A 29 -9.96 -9.74 24.08
C GLN A 29 -9.51 -8.43 23.42
N SER A 30 -9.42 -7.36 24.21
CA SER A 30 -8.84 -6.09 23.77
C SER A 30 -7.31 -6.13 23.92
N PRO A 31 -6.54 -5.59 22.95
CA PRO A 31 -5.10 -5.40 23.11
C PRO A 31 -4.74 -4.21 23.99
N TYR A 32 -5.72 -3.43 24.44
CA TYR A 32 -5.50 -2.24 25.28
C TYR A 32 -5.98 -2.50 26.71
N PRO A 33 -5.25 -1.99 27.72
CA PRO A 33 -5.70 -2.04 29.10
C PRO A 33 -6.99 -1.24 29.26
N ASP A 34 -7.78 -1.57 30.30
CA ASP A 34 -9.04 -0.90 30.64
C ASP A 34 -10.05 -0.82 29.50
N CYS A 35 -9.97 -1.76 28.55
CA CYS A 35 -10.87 -1.85 27.41
C CYS A 35 -11.48 -3.25 27.29
N THR A 36 -12.73 -3.29 26.89
CA THR A 36 -13.39 -4.50 26.44
C THR A 36 -13.27 -4.61 24.92
N GLY A 37 -12.78 -5.74 24.43
CA GLY A 37 -12.70 -6.03 23.00
C GLY A 37 -14.00 -6.58 22.44
N TYR A 38 -14.29 -6.22 21.20
CA TYR A 38 -15.42 -6.76 20.44
C TYR A 38 -14.99 -7.04 19.00
N LYS A 39 -15.16 -8.27 18.55
CA LYS A 39 -14.99 -8.65 17.17
C LYS A 39 -16.27 -8.36 16.39
N ALA A 40 -16.16 -7.58 15.33
CA ALA A 40 -17.31 -7.23 14.50
C ALA A 40 -17.59 -8.31 13.46
N TYR A 41 -18.87 -8.59 13.23
CA TYR A 41 -19.36 -9.44 12.16
C TYR A 41 -20.49 -8.69 11.45
N THR A 42 -20.49 -8.73 10.13
CA THR A 42 -21.61 -8.19 9.35
C THR A 42 -22.36 -9.34 8.69
N VAL A 43 -23.64 -9.43 8.96
CA VAL A 43 -24.55 -10.42 8.36
C VAL A 43 -25.41 -9.71 7.33
N ARG A 44 -25.28 -10.15 6.08
CA ARG A 44 -25.98 -9.64 4.91
C ARG A 44 -26.85 -10.74 4.32
N ILE A 45 -28.07 -10.43 3.96
CA ILE A 45 -28.90 -11.28 3.12
C ILE A 45 -28.96 -10.63 1.75
N GLN A 46 -28.55 -11.37 0.74
CA GLN A 46 -28.57 -10.92 -0.65
C GLN A 46 -29.28 -11.92 -1.54
N PHE A 47 -29.87 -11.45 -2.64
CA PHE A 47 -30.46 -12.31 -3.64
C PHE A 47 -29.43 -12.63 -4.73
N ASN A 48 -29.23 -13.91 -4.97
CA ASN A 48 -28.41 -14.40 -6.06
C ASN A 48 -29.30 -14.61 -7.30
N TYR A 49 -29.14 -13.72 -8.29
CA TYR A 49 -29.95 -13.76 -9.51
C TYR A 49 -29.65 -14.95 -10.42
N GLU A 50 -28.45 -15.53 -10.34
CA GLU A 50 -28.05 -16.69 -11.14
C GLU A 50 -28.70 -17.97 -10.59
N GLU A 51 -28.66 -18.13 -9.27
CA GLU A 51 -29.25 -19.31 -8.58
C GLU A 51 -30.71 -19.10 -8.17
N GLN A 52 -31.27 -17.90 -8.41
CA GLN A 52 -32.63 -17.53 -8.01
C GLN A 52 -32.94 -17.85 -6.54
N SER A 53 -31.94 -17.59 -5.68
CA SER A 53 -32.00 -17.92 -4.25
C SER A 53 -31.48 -16.76 -3.38
N PHE A 54 -31.89 -16.76 -2.10
CA PHE A 54 -31.27 -15.87 -1.11
C PHE A 54 -30.05 -16.54 -0.50
N GLU A 55 -28.98 -15.75 -0.37
CA GLU A 55 -27.73 -16.13 0.27
C GLU A 55 -27.52 -15.29 1.53
N MET A 56 -27.06 -15.93 2.60
CA MET A 56 -26.54 -15.23 3.77
C MET A 56 -25.03 -15.11 3.66
N VAL A 57 -24.52 -13.90 3.73
CA VAL A 57 -23.10 -13.61 3.69
C VAL A 57 -22.67 -13.13 5.06
N VAL A 58 -21.67 -13.78 5.64
CA VAL A 58 -21.02 -13.36 6.89
C VAL A 58 -19.67 -12.76 6.57
N ILE A 59 -19.47 -11.54 7.03
CA ILE A 59 -18.22 -10.79 6.83
C ILE A 59 -17.59 -10.58 8.20
N VAL A 60 -16.37 -11.04 8.38
CA VAL A 60 -15.60 -10.82 9.62
C VAL A 60 -14.90 -9.47 9.54
N GLY A 61 -15.30 -8.56 10.41
CA GLY A 61 -14.80 -7.20 10.48
C GLY A 61 -13.59 -7.03 11.41
N GLU A 62 -13.33 -5.79 11.80
CA GLU A 62 -12.22 -5.42 12.68
C GLU A 62 -12.51 -5.73 14.15
N LEU A 63 -11.47 -5.73 14.97
CA LEU A 63 -11.56 -5.76 16.43
C LEU A 63 -11.73 -4.32 16.94
N HIS A 64 -12.84 -4.06 17.62
CA HIS A 64 -13.10 -2.80 18.30
C HIS A 64 -12.76 -2.92 19.78
N SER A 65 -12.17 -1.88 20.34
CA SER A 65 -11.92 -1.79 21.77
C SER A 65 -12.77 -0.68 22.36
N VAL A 66 -13.63 -1.03 23.31
CA VAL A 66 -14.50 -0.10 24.03
C VAL A 66 -13.83 0.22 25.37
N TYR A 67 -13.61 1.49 25.64
CA TYR A 67 -13.00 1.91 26.89
C TYR A 67 -13.99 1.76 28.06
N ASN A 68 -13.53 1.21 29.16
CA ASN A 68 -14.41 0.82 30.28
C ASN A 68 -14.89 2.00 31.15
N LEU A 69 -14.46 3.23 30.88
CA LEU A 69 -14.98 4.43 31.51
C LEU A 69 -16.04 5.08 30.64
N ALA A 70 -17.19 5.41 31.26
CA ALA A 70 -18.30 6.04 30.58
C ALA A 70 -17.99 7.51 30.23
N LEU A 71 -18.67 8.05 29.21
CA LEU A 71 -18.51 9.43 28.75
C LEU A 71 -18.80 10.51 29.82
N SER A 72 -19.55 10.19 30.88
CA SER A 72 -19.75 11.08 32.03
C SER A 72 -18.53 11.22 32.93
N ASN A 73 -17.46 10.43 32.73
CA ASN A 73 -16.25 10.50 33.53
C ASN A 73 -15.50 11.82 33.31
N ALA A 74 -14.94 12.38 34.38
CA ALA A 74 -14.25 13.68 34.38
C ALA A 74 -13.09 13.76 33.36
N ILE A 75 -12.45 12.62 33.00
CA ILE A 75 -11.41 12.56 31.99
C ILE A 75 -11.87 13.05 30.60
N PHE A 76 -13.18 13.03 30.35
CA PHE A 76 -13.82 13.49 29.12
C PHE A 76 -14.47 14.88 29.22
N ALA A 77 -14.49 15.53 30.40
CA ALA A 77 -15.22 16.76 30.63
C ALA A 77 -14.77 17.95 29.76
N GLU A 78 -13.49 17.99 29.37
CA GLU A 78 -12.91 19.07 28.57
C GLU A 78 -12.56 18.60 27.12
N THR A 79 -13.16 17.50 26.67
CA THR A 79 -12.79 16.94 25.37
C THR A 79 -13.69 17.47 24.25
N ASN A 80 -13.07 17.77 23.10
CA ASN A 80 -13.80 18.10 21.89
C ASN A 80 -14.57 16.86 21.38
N ASN A 81 -15.79 17.06 20.93
CA ASN A 81 -16.66 16.00 20.37
C ASN A 81 -16.03 15.22 19.21
N ASP A 82 -15.03 15.78 18.53
CA ASP A 82 -14.30 15.12 17.44
C ASP A 82 -13.39 13.96 17.88
N LEU A 83 -13.20 13.80 19.21
CA LEU A 83 -12.43 12.66 19.77
C LEU A 83 -13.22 11.35 19.76
N PHE A 84 -14.54 11.42 19.62
CA PHE A 84 -15.40 10.25 19.69
C PHE A 84 -15.99 9.91 18.31
N GLY A 85 -15.83 8.65 17.91
CA GLY A 85 -16.48 8.09 16.73
C GLY A 85 -17.70 7.26 17.14
N TRP A 86 -17.49 5.97 17.33
CA TRP A 86 -18.50 5.04 17.79
C TRP A 86 -18.54 4.97 19.30
N VAL A 87 -19.74 4.73 19.84
CA VAL A 87 -20.00 4.52 21.27
C VAL A 87 -20.90 3.31 21.44
N LEU A 88 -20.74 2.63 22.57
CA LEU A 88 -21.60 1.54 22.99
C LEU A 88 -22.54 2.04 24.09
N PHE A 89 -23.83 1.91 23.87
CA PHE A 89 -24.87 2.18 24.86
C PHE A 89 -25.78 0.94 24.99
N GLU A 90 -25.68 0.25 26.11
CA GLU A 90 -26.33 -1.06 26.28
C GLU A 90 -25.94 -2.02 25.15
N SER A 91 -26.90 -2.63 24.44
CA SER A 91 -26.64 -3.48 23.25
C SER A 91 -26.73 -2.69 21.92
N GLU A 92 -26.57 -1.37 21.94
CA GLU A 92 -26.63 -0.53 20.74
C GLU A 92 -25.31 0.15 20.42
N ILE A 93 -24.85 -0.02 19.19
CA ILE A 93 -23.69 0.66 18.63
C ILE A 93 -24.20 1.94 17.96
N GLN A 94 -23.81 3.09 18.45
CA GLN A 94 -24.23 4.39 17.95
C GLN A 94 -23.01 5.25 17.56
N HIS A 95 -23.17 6.11 16.55
CA HIS A 95 -22.15 7.14 16.31
C HIS A 95 -22.36 8.28 17.27
N HIS A 96 -21.32 8.75 17.97
CA HIS A 96 -21.40 9.78 19.01
C HIS A 96 -22.21 11.01 18.56
N LYS A 97 -21.97 11.49 17.35
CA LYS A 97 -22.70 12.65 16.78
C LYS A 97 -24.21 12.41 16.65
N TYR A 98 -24.63 11.16 16.49
CA TYR A 98 -26.02 10.77 16.22
C TYR A 98 -26.63 9.91 17.34
N MET A 99 -26.10 10.05 18.55
CA MET A 99 -26.66 9.34 19.71
C MET A 99 -28.14 9.63 19.90
N THR A 100 -28.88 8.62 20.31
CA THR A 100 -30.29 8.76 20.71
C THR A 100 -30.42 9.66 21.94
N GLU A 101 -31.60 10.29 22.14
CA GLU A 101 -31.86 11.09 23.35
C GLU A 101 -31.71 10.26 24.64
N ARG A 102 -32.10 8.96 24.57
CA ARG A 102 -31.94 8.05 25.70
C ARG A 102 -30.47 7.88 26.08
N ALA A 103 -29.59 7.70 25.12
CA ALA A 103 -28.13 7.61 25.35
C ALA A 103 -27.59 8.94 25.91
N ARG A 104 -28.00 10.09 25.35
CA ARG A 104 -27.57 11.41 25.81
C ARG A 104 -27.98 11.72 27.24
N ARG A 105 -29.16 11.23 27.70
CA ARG A 105 -29.62 11.38 29.09
C ARG A 105 -28.90 10.43 30.05
N ASN A 106 -28.24 9.38 29.54
CA ASN A 106 -27.59 8.34 30.34
C ASN A 106 -26.09 8.20 30.00
N MET A 107 -25.36 9.32 29.97
CA MET A 107 -23.94 9.35 29.62
C MET A 107 -23.05 8.49 30.54
N ASN A 108 -23.51 8.18 31.74
CA ASN A 108 -22.86 7.25 32.65
C ASN A 108 -22.94 5.77 32.22
N ARG A 109 -23.70 5.46 31.18
CA ARG A 109 -23.84 4.13 30.58
C ARG A 109 -23.38 4.09 29.09
N VAL A 110 -22.80 5.19 28.62
CA VAL A 110 -22.28 5.30 27.25
C VAL A 110 -20.76 5.18 27.28
N PHE A 111 -20.23 4.18 26.60
CA PHE A 111 -18.80 3.85 26.57
C PHE A 111 -18.20 4.14 25.21
N PRO A 112 -17.10 4.91 25.12
CA PRO A 112 -16.51 5.26 23.83
C PRO A 112 -15.67 4.12 23.26
N CYS A 113 -15.78 3.91 21.94
CA CYS A 113 -14.84 3.05 21.22
C CYS A 113 -13.52 3.80 21.00
N LEU A 114 -12.41 3.11 21.13
CA LEU A 114 -11.09 3.67 20.88
C LEU A 114 -10.94 4.08 19.41
N HIS A 115 -10.96 5.36 19.19
CA HIS A 115 -10.61 5.99 17.92
C HIS A 115 -9.14 6.43 17.95
N PRO A 116 -8.43 6.59 16.82
CA PRO A 116 -7.03 7.03 16.82
C PRO A 116 -6.74 8.29 17.64
N ALA A 117 -7.64 9.29 17.60
CA ALA A 117 -7.50 10.50 18.39
C ALA A 117 -7.66 10.23 19.90
N LEU A 118 -8.64 9.41 20.29
CA LEU A 118 -8.85 9.03 21.69
C LEU A 118 -7.69 8.20 22.22
N ARG A 119 -7.15 7.26 21.42
CA ARG A 119 -5.94 6.50 21.77
C ARG A 119 -4.75 7.39 22.06
N ALA A 120 -4.52 8.38 21.19
CA ALA A 120 -3.44 9.35 21.38
C ALA A 120 -3.63 10.16 22.67
N ARG A 121 -4.86 10.59 22.96
CA ARG A 121 -5.21 11.32 24.20
C ARG A 121 -4.95 10.48 25.46
N LEU A 122 -5.26 9.18 25.39
CA LEU A 122 -5.05 8.23 26.49
C LEU A 122 -3.64 7.63 26.53
N ASN A 123 -2.72 8.08 25.66
CA ASN A 123 -1.36 7.59 25.53
C ASN A 123 -1.25 6.07 25.31
N PHE A 124 -2.23 5.46 24.66
CA PHE A 124 -2.16 4.05 24.30
C PHE A 124 -1.26 3.83 23.09
N SER A 125 -0.24 2.99 23.23
CA SER A 125 0.58 2.53 22.12
C SER A 125 -0.22 1.61 21.20
N VAL A 126 -0.04 1.75 19.89
CA VAL A 126 -0.68 0.85 18.92
C VAL A 126 0.10 -0.48 18.91
N PRO A 127 -0.53 -1.62 19.26
CA PRO A 127 0.13 -2.91 19.20
C PRO A 127 0.47 -3.27 17.75
N ALA A 128 1.57 -3.98 17.57
CA ALA A 128 1.91 -4.52 16.26
C ALA A 128 0.81 -5.51 15.80
N PRO A 129 0.30 -5.39 14.56
CA PRO A 129 -0.72 -6.30 14.07
C PRO A 129 -0.17 -7.73 13.98
N ASP A 130 -0.86 -8.68 14.60
CA ASP A 130 -0.56 -10.10 14.42
C ASP A 130 -1.05 -10.58 13.05
N LYS A 131 -0.11 -10.87 12.17
CA LYS A 131 -0.37 -11.33 10.81
C LYS A 131 -0.28 -12.86 10.67
N SER A 132 0.14 -13.55 11.72
CA SER A 132 0.37 -15.00 11.70
C SER A 132 -0.91 -15.77 11.43
N ASN A 133 -0.84 -16.81 10.61
CA ASN A 133 -1.94 -17.72 10.28
C ASN A 133 -3.27 -17.04 9.95
N ARG A 134 -3.21 -15.90 9.27
CA ARG A 134 -4.36 -15.00 9.06
C ARG A 134 -5.57 -15.69 8.42
N TYR A 135 -5.36 -16.57 7.44
CA TYR A 135 -6.44 -17.29 6.78
C TYR A 135 -7.12 -18.28 7.72
N LEU A 136 -6.33 -19.07 8.44
CA LEU A 136 -6.86 -20.04 9.39
C LEU A 136 -7.63 -19.35 10.52
N LYS A 137 -7.06 -18.29 11.11
CA LYS A 137 -7.76 -17.48 12.12
C LYS A 137 -9.09 -16.92 11.63
N HIS A 138 -9.11 -16.40 10.41
CA HIS A 138 -10.35 -15.88 9.82
C HIS A 138 -11.38 -16.98 9.57
N PHE A 139 -10.94 -18.16 9.12
CA PHE A 139 -11.80 -19.32 8.96
C PHE A 139 -12.38 -19.78 10.31
N ASP A 140 -11.55 -19.92 11.33
CA ASP A 140 -11.96 -20.33 12.66
C ASP A 140 -12.96 -19.35 13.29
N GLU A 141 -12.72 -18.04 13.13
CA GLU A 141 -13.66 -16.98 13.54
C GLU A 141 -15.02 -17.11 12.85
N MET A 142 -15.04 -17.44 11.55
CA MET A 142 -16.29 -17.65 10.81
C MET A 142 -17.03 -18.92 11.25
N VAL A 143 -16.31 -20.04 11.44
CA VAL A 143 -16.88 -21.30 11.91
C VAL A 143 -17.47 -21.12 13.32
N GLN A 144 -16.73 -20.47 14.21
CA GLN A 144 -17.20 -20.18 15.55
C GLN A 144 -18.45 -19.29 15.56
N PHE A 145 -18.45 -18.22 14.77
CA PHE A 145 -19.61 -17.35 14.66
C PHE A 145 -20.85 -18.09 14.13
N LYS A 146 -20.67 -18.93 13.10
CA LYS A 146 -21.74 -19.76 12.52
C LYS A 146 -22.33 -20.69 13.58
N SER A 147 -21.49 -21.47 14.27
CA SER A 147 -21.96 -22.45 15.26
C SER A 147 -22.63 -21.79 16.48
N MET A 148 -22.13 -20.65 16.94
CA MET A 148 -22.68 -19.98 18.11
C MET A 148 -23.97 -19.20 17.84
N PHE A 149 -24.13 -18.65 16.64
CA PHE A 149 -25.19 -17.67 16.39
C PHE A 149 -26.08 -17.96 15.17
N LEU A 150 -25.62 -18.76 14.21
CA LEU A 150 -26.40 -19.01 12.98
C LEU A 150 -27.04 -20.40 12.95
N GLU A 151 -26.54 -21.36 13.72
CA GLU A 151 -27.07 -22.72 13.84
C GLU A 151 -27.88 -22.88 15.12
N THR A 152 -28.74 -21.92 15.44
CA THR A 152 -29.55 -21.91 16.65
C THR A 152 -31.02 -22.04 16.32
N GLU A 153 -31.80 -22.68 17.22
CA GLU A 153 -33.25 -22.76 17.09
C GLU A 153 -33.91 -21.37 17.00
N GLY A 154 -33.37 -20.40 17.74
CA GLY A 154 -33.86 -19.01 17.73
C GLY A 154 -33.75 -18.35 16.37
N LEU A 155 -32.65 -18.59 15.63
CA LEU A 155 -32.52 -18.06 14.27
C LEU A 155 -33.37 -18.89 13.28
N ALA A 156 -33.43 -20.19 13.44
CA ALA A 156 -34.23 -21.07 12.60
C ALA A 156 -35.73 -20.74 12.64
N ALA A 157 -36.22 -20.22 13.77
CA ALA A 157 -37.58 -19.72 13.90
C ALA A 157 -37.86 -18.44 13.08
N ILE A 158 -36.84 -17.69 12.74
CA ILE A 158 -36.94 -16.43 12.01
C ILE A 158 -36.58 -16.60 10.53
N LEU A 159 -35.54 -17.40 10.25
CA LEU A 159 -34.98 -17.65 8.93
C LEU A 159 -34.71 -19.12 8.72
N SER A 160 -35.36 -19.72 7.72
CA SER A 160 -35.06 -21.10 7.31
C SER A 160 -33.78 -21.09 6.46
N ILE A 161 -32.65 -21.36 7.11
CA ILE A 161 -31.36 -21.53 6.41
C ILE A 161 -31.27 -22.97 5.94
N LYS A 162 -31.20 -23.17 4.62
CA LYS A 162 -30.99 -24.46 4.00
C LYS A 162 -29.57 -24.59 3.52
N GLY A 163 -28.91 -25.67 3.92
CA GLY A 163 -27.54 -25.96 3.46
C GLY A 163 -26.45 -25.43 4.38
N ASP A 164 -25.22 -25.72 3.99
CA ASP A 164 -24.00 -25.38 4.69
C ASP A 164 -23.27 -24.26 3.92
N TRP A 165 -21.94 -24.21 4.03
CA TRP A 165 -21.10 -23.28 3.26
C TRP A 165 -21.32 -23.46 1.76
N LYS A 166 -21.35 -22.34 1.04
CA LYS A 166 -21.37 -22.40 -0.42
C LYS A 166 -20.03 -22.96 -0.91
N VAL A 167 -20.09 -24.08 -1.61
CA VAL A 167 -18.92 -24.68 -2.27
C VAL A 167 -18.82 -24.07 -3.66
N ALA A 168 -17.66 -23.45 -3.94
CA ALA A 168 -17.34 -22.92 -5.25
C ALA A 168 -16.26 -23.77 -5.92
N SER A 169 -16.41 -24.03 -7.22
CA SER A 169 -15.34 -24.65 -8.00
C SER A 169 -14.32 -23.58 -8.41
N PRO A 170 -13.08 -23.63 -7.92
CA PRO A 170 -12.07 -22.67 -8.31
C PRO A 170 -11.71 -22.88 -9.77
N GLN A 171 -11.55 -21.79 -10.49
CA GLN A 171 -10.92 -21.79 -11.80
C GLN A 171 -9.46 -21.35 -11.64
N VAL A 172 -8.56 -21.93 -12.42
CA VAL A 172 -7.12 -21.77 -12.27
C VAL A 172 -6.50 -21.38 -13.61
N PHE A 173 -5.67 -20.36 -13.60
CA PHE A 173 -4.79 -20.06 -14.72
C PHE A 173 -3.32 -20.30 -14.35
N ASP A 174 -2.48 -20.62 -15.34
CA ASP A 174 -1.07 -20.90 -15.07
C ASP A 174 -0.31 -19.64 -14.68
N THR A 175 0.08 -19.56 -13.42
CA THR A 175 0.90 -18.46 -12.91
C THR A 175 2.41 -18.67 -13.08
N LYS A 176 2.87 -19.84 -13.52
CA LYS A 176 4.31 -20.11 -13.68
C LYS A 176 4.92 -19.25 -14.77
N ALA A 177 4.26 -19.18 -15.91
CA ALA A 177 4.68 -18.33 -17.03
C ALA A 177 4.66 -16.84 -16.68
N LEU A 178 3.71 -16.42 -15.81
CA LEU A 178 3.58 -15.03 -15.39
C LEU A 178 4.73 -14.56 -14.50
N LYS A 179 5.43 -15.48 -13.84
CA LYS A 179 6.48 -15.15 -12.85
C LYS A 179 7.84 -14.88 -13.50
N THR A 180 7.97 -15.02 -14.80
CA THR A 180 9.24 -14.82 -15.51
C THR A 180 9.45 -13.32 -15.78
N LEU A 181 10.47 -12.77 -15.15
CA LEU A 181 10.89 -11.38 -15.30
C LEU A 181 12.15 -11.30 -16.15
N GLN A 182 12.25 -10.26 -16.97
CA GLN A 182 13.43 -9.96 -17.77
C GLN A 182 14.38 -9.02 -17.04
N PHE A 183 15.63 -9.41 -17.01
CA PHE A 183 16.78 -8.65 -16.51
C PHE A 183 17.74 -8.35 -17.67
N GLY A 184 18.88 -7.76 -17.39
CA GLY A 184 19.86 -7.42 -18.42
C GLY A 184 20.34 -8.61 -19.21
N GLU A 185 20.83 -9.63 -18.54
CA GLU A 185 21.46 -10.81 -19.16
C GLU A 185 20.55 -12.04 -19.24
N GLY A 186 19.25 -11.90 -18.96
CA GLY A 186 18.36 -13.06 -19.07
C GLY A 186 17.08 -12.96 -18.24
N LYS A 187 16.51 -14.12 -17.91
CA LYS A 187 15.22 -14.24 -17.25
C LYS A 187 15.34 -14.93 -15.89
N HIS A 188 14.61 -14.44 -14.90
CA HIS A 188 14.50 -15.05 -13.58
C HIS A 188 13.12 -14.81 -12.95
N ALA A 189 12.64 -15.76 -12.14
CA ALA A 189 11.33 -15.66 -11.51
C ALA A 189 11.30 -14.73 -10.29
N GLN A 190 12.44 -14.47 -9.67
CA GLN A 190 12.52 -13.74 -8.40
C GLN A 190 13.55 -12.61 -8.47
N PRO A 191 13.15 -11.34 -8.24
CA PRO A 191 14.07 -10.20 -8.30
C PRO A 191 15.26 -10.32 -7.35
N LYS A 192 15.05 -10.90 -6.16
CA LYS A 192 16.11 -11.11 -5.16
C LYS A 192 17.33 -11.84 -5.72
N PHE A 193 17.11 -12.81 -6.62
CA PHE A 193 18.18 -13.59 -7.25
C PHE A 193 18.54 -13.09 -8.66
N GLY A 194 17.53 -12.62 -9.42
CA GLY A 194 17.73 -12.11 -10.79
C GLY A 194 18.62 -10.87 -10.82
N MET A 195 18.40 -9.91 -9.92
CA MET A 195 19.20 -8.68 -9.87
C MET A 195 20.71 -8.92 -9.73
N PRO A 196 21.19 -9.66 -8.70
CA PRO A 196 22.64 -9.87 -8.54
C PRO A 196 23.27 -10.79 -9.59
N GLN A 197 22.48 -11.68 -10.23
CA GLN A 197 22.98 -12.64 -11.22
C GLN A 197 22.99 -12.06 -12.63
N LEU A 198 21.92 -11.39 -13.02
CA LEU A 198 21.65 -10.98 -14.40
C LEU A 198 21.74 -9.47 -14.62
N GLY A 199 21.88 -8.70 -13.55
CA GLY A 199 21.89 -7.24 -13.60
C GLY A 199 20.53 -6.61 -13.96
N PRO A 200 20.40 -5.28 -13.87
CA PRO A 200 19.17 -4.57 -14.20
C PRO A 200 18.88 -4.59 -15.69
N LYS A 201 17.61 -4.44 -16.07
CA LYS A 201 17.14 -4.44 -17.47
C LYS A 201 17.73 -3.30 -18.28
N GLU A 202 17.78 -2.11 -17.71
CA GLU A 202 18.43 -0.94 -18.30
C GLU A 202 19.68 -0.61 -17.50
N LEU A 203 20.79 -0.28 -18.17
CA LEU A 203 22.01 0.17 -17.52
C LEU A 203 22.03 1.69 -17.41
N ILE A 204 22.44 2.20 -16.26
CA ILE A 204 22.72 3.63 -16.08
C ILE A 204 24.15 3.90 -16.50
N THR A 205 24.31 4.78 -17.49
CA THR A 205 25.61 5.21 -18.02
C THR A 205 26.08 6.54 -17.47
N ASP A 206 25.20 7.27 -16.78
CA ASP A 206 25.50 8.57 -16.17
C ASP A 206 26.49 8.42 -15.00
N GLU A 207 27.24 9.48 -14.73
CA GLU A 207 28.05 9.58 -13.51
C GLU A 207 27.17 9.81 -12.30
N ILE A 208 27.10 8.83 -11.40
CA ILE A 208 26.27 8.88 -10.19
C ILE A 208 27.13 9.25 -8.99
N VAL A 209 26.69 10.27 -8.26
CA VAL A 209 27.35 10.74 -7.05
C VAL A 209 26.43 10.62 -5.84
N PHE A 210 26.90 9.88 -4.83
CA PHE A 210 26.20 9.75 -3.56
C PHE A 210 26.71 10.80 -2.55
N MET A 211 25.77 11.37 -1.82
CA MET A 211 26.03 12.28 -0.71
C MET A 211 25.14 11.94 0.48
N PHE A 212 25.64 12.16 1.69
CA PHE A 212 24.85 11.97 2.90
C PHE A 212 24.29 13.29 3.41
N ILE A 213 23.06 13.25 3.91
CA ILE A 213 22.43 14.36 4.63
C ILE A 213 21.97 13.82 5.97
N GLY A 214 22.43 14.40 7.08
CA GLY A 214 22.10 13.92 8.41
C GLY A 214 22.51 14.87 9.52
N HIS A 215 22.15 14.54 10.74
CA HIS A 215 22.64 15.26 11.90
C HIS A 215 24.12 14.95 12.15
N GLU A 216 24.85 15.87 12.76
CA GLU A 216 26.28 15.71 13.10
C GLU A 216 26.56 14.41 13.85
N ASP A 217 25.70 14.00 14.79
CA ASP A 217 25.84 12.76 15.56
C ASP A 217 25.73 11.49 14.70
N ASP A 218 25.15 11.58 13.51
CA ASP A 218 24.90 10.42 12.64
C ASP A 218 26.03 10.18 11.61
N LYS A 219 27.10 10.99 11.64
CA LYS A 219 28.28 10.78 10.78
C LYS A 219 28.87 9.36 10.86
N PRO A 220 29.02 8.75 12.05
CA PRO A 220 29.52 7.37 12.14
C PRO A 220 28.56 6.36 11.49
N LEU A 221 27.24 6.58 11.58
CA LEU A 221 26.24 5.77 10.90
C LEU A 221 26.36 5.87 9.38
N ALA A 222 26.52 7.09 8.85
CA ALA A 222 26.72 7.32 7.42
C ALA A 222 27.95 6.58 6.89
N MET A 223 29.07 6.62 7.62
CA MET A 223 30.29 5.89 7.25
C MET A 223 30.07 4.38 7.20
N THR A 224 29.33 3.84 8.18
CA THR A 224 29.01 2.41 8.20
C THR A 224 28.09 2.02 7.05
N ILE A 225 27.09 2.84 6.73
CA ILE A 225 26.19 2.61 5.58
C ILE A 225 26.97 2.68 4.25
N ASP A 226 27.89 3.65 4.11
CA ASP A 226 28.77 3.74 2.93
C ASP A 226 29.66 2.50 2.78
N ASP A 227 30.16 1.95 3.90
CA ASP A 227 30.92 0.69 3.89
C ASP A 227 30.07 -0.47 3.35
N TYR A 228 28.80 -0.58 3.74
CA TYR A 228 27.87 -1.57 3.16
C TYR A 228 27.63 -1.31 1.65
N PHE A 229 27.40 -0.06 1.27
CA PHE A 229 27.19 0.30 -0.13
C PHE A 229 28.40 -0.01 -1.01
N ARG A 230 29.61 0.11 -0.47
CA ARG A 230 30.88 -0.28 -1.14
C ARG A 230 31.15 -1.78 -1.12
N GLY A 231 30.33 -2.58 -0.47
CA GLY A 231 30.50 -4.04 -0.42
C GLY A 231 31.61 -4.51 0.53
N LYS A 232 31.94 -3.75 1.56
CA LYS A 232 32.94 -4.17 2.57
C LYS A 232 32.48 -5.36 3.42
N TYR A 233 31.20 -5.71 3.35
CA TYR A 233 30.60 -6.87 4.04
C TYR A 233 29.95 -7.80 3.01
N PRO A 234 30.74 -8.47 2.13
CA PRO A 234 30.19 -9.18 0.95
C PRO A 234 29.36 -10.41 1.31
N SER A 235 29.50 -10.98 2.51
CA SER A 235 28.64 -12.05 3.03
C SER A 235 27.20 -11.59 3.31
N GLU A 236 27.01 -10.30 3.59
CA GLU A 236 25.72 -9.70 3.88
C GLU A 236 25.15 -8.97 2.65
N PHE A 237 25.99 -8.17 1.99
CA PHE A 237 25.66 -7.42 0.78
C PHE A 237 26.91 -7.11 -0.04
N LYS A 238 26.92 -7.49 -1.31
CA LYS A 238 28.07 -7.34 -2.19
C LYS A 238 28.39 -5.90 -2.61
N GLY A 239 27.57 -4.94 -2.19
CA GLY A 239 27.67 -3.54 -2.56
C GLY A 239 26.78 -3.14 -3.74
N ILE A 240 26.51 -1.84 -3.83
CA ILE A 240 25.60 -1.28 -4.84
C ILE A 240 26.14 -1.49 -6.25
N SER A 241 27.43 -1.27 -6.47
CA SER A 241 28.04 -1.38 -7.80
C SER A 241 27.93 -2.81 -8.36
N GLU A 242 28.20 -3.83 -7.56
CA GLU A 242 28.08 -5.22 -7.99
C GLU A 242 26.62 -5.64 -8.16
N TYR A 243 25.75 -5.20 -7.21
CA TYR A 243 24.34 -5.59 -7.18
C TYR A 243 23.53 -4.99 -8.33
N LEU A 244 23.81 -3.74 -8.70
CA LEU A 244 23.09 -2.98 -9.73
C LEU A 244 23.85 -2.85 -11.04
N LYS A 245 25.08 -3.35 -11.14
CA LYS A 245 25.98 -3.11 -12.28
C LYS A 245 26.11 -1.61 -12.61
N MET A 246 26.18 -0.78 -11.58
CA MET A 246 26.19 0.67 -11.67
C MET A 246 27.44 1.25 -11.00
N HIS A 247 28.13 2.13 -11.71
CA HIS A 247 29.23 2.88 -11.13
C HIS A 247 28.71 4.10 -10.37
N TYR A 248 29.22 4.31 -9.17
CA TYR A 248 28.95 5.52 -8.39
C TYR A 248 30.16 5.91 -7.55
N GLN A 249 30.20 7.15 -7.15
CA GLN A 249 31.18 7.69 -6.21
C GLN A 249 30.47 8.30 -5.01
N THR A 250 31.05 8.18 -3.82
CA THR A 250 30.59 8.91 -2.64
C THR A 250 31.52 10.07 -2.40
N GLU A 251 31.01 11.30 -2.48
CA GLU A 251 31.77 12.51 -2.24
C GLU A 251 31.44 13.06 -0.85
N GLN A 252 32.39 12.95 0.07
CA GLN A 252 32.21 13.39 1.46
C GLN A 252 32.05 14.90 1.61
N ASN A 253 32.74 15.71 0.76
CA ASN A 253 32.61 17.15 0.70
C ASN A 253 31.21 17.62 0.27
N LEU A 254 30.45 16.79 -0.41
CA LEU A 254 29.05 17.05 -0.76
C LEU A 254 28.09 16.72 0.37
N SER A 255 28.49 15.94 1.35
CA SER A 255 27.62 15.57 2.47
C SER A 255 27.27 16.78 3.33
N ILE A 256 26.00 16.85 3.76
CA ILE A 256 25.44 17.96 4.52
C ILE A 256 25.15 17.49 5.94
N TRP A 257 25.72 18.19 6.91
CA TRP A 257 25.56 17.88 8.32
C TRP A 257 24.91 19.06 9.02
N PHE A 258 23.68 18.86 9.51
CA PHE A 258 22.92 19.88 10.22
C PHE A 258 22.98 19.66 11.74
N ASN A 259 22.73 20.73 12.50
CA ASN A 259 22.75 20.71 13.95
C ASN A 259 21.35 20.71 14.59
N ASP A 260 20.38 21.31 13.94
CA ASP A 260 19.00 21.36 14.46
C ASP A 260 18.13 20.21 13.90
N LYS A 261 17.84 19.22 14.76
CA LYS A 261 16.97 18.08 14.40
C LYS A 261 15.53 18.47 14.18
N GLU A 262 15.05 19.52 14.83
CA GLU A 262 13.65 19.94 14.76
C GLU A 262 13.37 20.86 13.55
N ASN A 263 14.41 21.55 13.01
CA ASN A 263 14.28 22.41 11.84
C ASN A 263 15.50 22.37 10.89
N PRO A 264 15.81 21.21 10.29
CA PRO A 264 17.03 21.04 9.48
C PRO A 264 16.96 21.68 8.07
N ILE A 265 15.74 21.98 7.57
CA ILE A 265 15.53 22.38 6.17
C ILE A 265 16.31 23.65 5.77
N PRO A 266 16.32 24.75 6.57
CA PRO A 266 17.07 25.96 6.20
C PRO A 266 18.58 25.73 6.05
N GLU A 267 19.19 24.95 6.95
CA GLU A 267 20.63 24.62 6.85
C GLU A 267 20.93 23.79 5.59
N ILE A 268 20.07 22.80 5.29
CA ILE A 268 20.23 21.94 4.12
C ILE A 268 20.07 22.75 2.82
N GLU A 269 19.04 23.60 2.75
CA GLU A 269 18.78 24.46 1.58
C GLU A 269 19.95 25.42 1.31
N ALA A 270 20.43 26.08 2.34
CA ALA A 270 21.60 26.99 2.23
C ALA A 270 22.83 26.23 1.71
N ALA A 271 23.11 25.05 2.25
CA ALA A 271 24.22 24.22 1.83
C ALA A 271 24.11 23.76 0.36
N ILE A 272 22.93 23.38 -0.12
CA ILE A 272 22.70 23.01 -1.52
C ILE A 272 22.93 24.21 -2.44
N LYS A 273 22.35 25.38 -2.12
CA LYS A 273 22.51 26.61 -2.89
C LYS A 273 23.97 27.03 -2.99
N GLN A 274 24.71 26.97 -1.89
CA GLN A 274 26.14 27.27 -1.86
C GLN A 274 26.93 26.33 -2.78
N ARG A 275 26.72 25.01 -2.71
CA ARG A 275 27.42 24.02 -3.53
C ARG A 275 27.11 24.18 -5.02
N LYS A 276 25.87 24.56 -5.39
CA LYS A 276 25.52 24.90 -6.76
C LYS A 276 26.23 26.17 -7.24
N ALA A 277 26.26 27.23 -6.42
CA ALA A 277 26.95 28.47 -6.74
C ALA A 277 28.46 28.27 -6.92
N GLN A 278 29.05 27.35 -6.17
CA GLN A 278 30.47 26.97 -6.26
C GLN A 278 30.75 25.95 -7.37
N GLN A 279 29.76 25.57 -8.18
CA GLN A 279 29.83 24.53 -9.21
C GLN A 279 30.33 23.17 -8.71
N VAL A 280 30.09 22.84 -7.46
CA VAL A 280 30.37 21.52 -6.87
C VAL A 280 29.26 20.55 -7.20
N ILE A 281 28.00 21.04 -7.27
CA ILE A 281 26.86 20.32 -7.83
C ILE A 281 26.64 20.84 -9.26
N VAL A 282 26.84 19.98 -10.25
CA VAL A 282 26.77 20.30 -11.68
C VAL A 282 25.69 19.47 -12.38
N SER A 283 25.12 20.01 -13.45
CA SER A 283 24.03 19.34 -14.20
C SER A 283 24.47 18.11 -15.00
N SER A 284 25.78 17.95 -15.26
CA SER A 284 26.33 16.80 -15.97
C SER A 284 26.40 15.51 -15.15
N LYS A 285 26.18 15.59 -13.83
CA LYS A 285 26.17 14.44 -12.91
C LYS A 285 24.80 14.26 -12.31
N ARG A 286 24.48 13.02 -11.93
CA ARG A 286 23.26 12.69 -11.19
C ARG A 286 23.57 12.44 -9.73
N TYR A 287 22.78 13.05 -8.85
CA TYR A 287 23.05 13.02 -7.42
C TYR A 287 22.00 12.19 -6.67
N VAL A 288 22.47 11.40 -5.72
CA VAL A 288 21.64 10.64 -4.78
C VAL A 288 21.95 11.06 -3.37
N ALA A 289 20.98 11.68 -2.69
CA ALA A 289 21.06 12.04 -1.29
C ALA A 289 20.54 10.92 -0.41
N ILE A 290 21.39 10.35 0.42
CA ILE A 290 21.03 9.42 1.48
C ILE A 290 20.71 10.23 2.73
N TYR A 291 19.44 10.44 2.99
CA TYR A 291 18.97 11.22 4.14
C TYR A 291 18.84 10.33 5.38
N LEU A 292 19.64 10.58 6.38
CA LEU A 292 19.57 9.99 7.71
C LEU A 292 18.57 10.79 8.54
N SER A 293 17.31 10.34 8.53
CA SER A 293 16.21 11.06 9.18
C SER A 293 16.21 10.82 10.69
N PRO A 294 16.28 11.87 11.51
CA PRO A 294 16.16 11.74 12.97
C PRO A 294 14.73 11.41 13.40
N HIS A 295 13.77 11.57 12.52
CA HIS A 295 12.36 11.36 12.79
C HIS A 295 11.75 10.30 11.87
N ALA A 296 10.94 9.41 12.45
CA ALA A 296 10.20 8.41 11.66
C ALA A 296 9.15 9.10 10.76
N LYS A 297 9.03 8.65 9.51
CA LYS A 297 7.96 9.07 8.59
C LYS A 297 6.55 8.92 9.20
N THR A 298 6.39 7.96 10.09
CA THR A 298 5.13 7.64 10.79
C THR A 298 5.01 8.31 12.16
N SER A 299 5.84 9.32 12.46
CA SER A 299 5.76 10.07 13.71
C SER A 299 4.35 10.60 13.97
N SER A 300 3.90 10.59 15.21
CA SER A 300 2.64 11.21 15.63
C SER A 300 2.64 12.73 15.46
N SER A 301 3.81 13.37 15.54
CA SER A 301 3.98 14.81 15.34
C SER A 301 3.87 15.19 13.87
N GLN A 302 2.93 16.08 13.55
CA GLN A 302 2.75 16.64 12.21
C GLN A 302 3.99 17.40 11.73
N GLN A 303 4.59 18.20 12.61
CA GLN A 303 5.79 18.97 12.31
C GLN A 303 6.97 18.06 11.91
N LYS A 304 7.19 16.95 12.63
CA LYS A 304 8.25 15.99 12.32
C LYS A 304 8.02 15.26 10.99
N ARG A 305 6.76 14.93 10.67
CA ARG A 305 6.41 14.36 9.36
C ARG A 305 6.63 15.36 8.22
N LYS A 306 6.34 16.65 8.48
CA LYS A 306 6.51 17.71 7.49
C LYS A 306 7.96 17.85 7.02
N ILE A 307 8.95 17.70 7.91
CA ILE A 307 10.38 17.72 7.55
C ILE A 307 10.69 16.72 6.43
N TYR A 308 10.13 15.52 6.49
CA TYR A 308 10.31 14.50 5.45
C TYR A 308 9.81 14.98 4.08
N PHE A 309 8.64 15.61 4.03
CA PHE A 309 8.04 16.08 2.77
C PHE A 309 8.78 17.33 2.23
N ASP A 310 9.06 18.30 3.09
CA ASP A 310 9.77 19.52 2.71
C ASP A 310 11.18 19.19 2.17
N LEU A 311 11.90 18.26 2.79
CA LEU A 311 13.21 17.83 2.30
C LEU A 311 13.10 17.12 0.95
N LYS A 312 12.13 16.24 0.81
CA LYS A 312 11.93 15.49 -0.45
C LYS A 312 11.59 16.43 -1.61
N GLU A 313 10.76 17.43 -1.37
CA GLU A 313 10.44 18.49 -2.33
C GLU A 313 11.68 19.30 -2.68
N LEU A 314 12.42 19.78 -1.67
CA LEU A 314 13.65 20.55 -1.85
C LEU A 314 14.67 19.82 -2.73
N LEU A 315 14.94 18.55 -2.43
CA LEU A 315 15.90 17.76 -3.21
C LEU A 315 15.42 17.53 -4.64
N LEU A 316 14.13 17.22 -4.81
CA LEU A 316 13.53 16.99 -6.13
C LEU A 316 13.61 18.24 -7.02
N THR A 317 13.29 19.43 -6.49
CA THR A 317 13.40 20.71 -7.23
C THR A 317 14.84 21.06 -7.61
N HIS A 318 15.81 20.48 -6.91
CA HIS A 318 17.22 20.61 -7.26
C HIS A 318 17.76 19.50 -8.16
N GLY A 319 16.92 18.56 -8.62
CA GLY A 319 17.32 17.44 -9.46
C GLY A 319 18.09 16.36 -8.70
N ILE A 320 17.92 16.27 -7.38
CA ILE A 320 18.62 15.32 -6.51
C ILE A 320 17.66 14.21 -6.09
N VAL A 321 17.99 12.97 -6.41
CA VAL A 321 17.28 11.79 -5.94
C VAL A 321 17.45 11.63 -4.44
N SER A 322 16.39 11.31 -3.70
CA SER A 322 16.47 11.11 -2.25
C SER A 322 16.10 9.70 -1.81
N GLN A 323 16.94 9.12 -0.95
CA GLN A 323 16.64 7.89 -0.22
C GLN A 323 16.70 8.19 1.29
N THR A 324 15.55 8.06 1.96
CA THR A 324 15.47 8.31 3.41
C THR A 324 15.68 7.03 4.18
N LEU A 325 16.52 7.09 5.21
CA LEU A 325 16.76 6.05 6.19
C LEU A 325 16.39 6.59 7.58
N ASP A 326 15.57 5.86 8.29
CA ASP A 326 15.18 6.19 9.67
C ASP A 326 16.35 5.82 10.61
N THR A 327 16.95 6.81 11.26
CA THR A 327 18.13 6.59 12.11
C THR A 327 17.80 5.66 13.30
N ALA A 328 16.61 5.79 13.89
CA ALA A 328 16.20 4.95 15.01
C ALA A 328 16.09 3.46 14.64
N LYS A 329 15.79 3.15 13.37
CA LYS A 329 15.75 1.78 12.84
C LYS A 329 17.10 1.29 12.32
N SER A 330 17.95 2.21 11.85
CA SER A 330 19.25 1.89 11.27
C SER A 330 20.32 1.67 12.32
N TRP A 331 20.32 2.49 13.39
CA TRP A 331 21.17 2.25 14.56
C TRP A 331 20.76 0.93 15.24
N GLY A 332 21.75 0.17 15.71
CA GLY A 332 21.52 -0.96 16.61
C GLY A 332 20.83 -0.52 17.92
N TYR A 333 20.30 -1.47 18.67
CA TYR A 333 19.54 -1.24 19.91
C TYR A 333 20.30 -0.43 20.98
N LYS A 334 21.62 -0.23 20.82
CA LYS A 334 22.43 0.62 21.66
C LYS A 334 23.21 1.59 20.79
N ARG A 335 23.00 2.87 21.00
CA ARG A 335 23.87 3.98 20.59
C ARG A 335 25.23 3.90 21.30
N GLU A 336 25.80 2.75 21.46
CA GLU A 336 27.12 2.59 22.01
C GLU A 336 28.13 2.85 20.90
N LEU A 337 28.56 4.10 20.83
CA LEU A 337 29.86 4.43 20.28
C LEU A 337 30.89 3.66 21.11
N MET A 338 31.34 2.52 20.62
CA MET A 338 32.44 1.80 21.29
C MET A 338 33.69 2.68 21.26
N PRO A 339 34.25 3.08 22.41
CA PRO A 339 35.50 3.82 22.40
C PRO A 339 36.59 2.94 21.78
N VAL A 340 37.36 3.51 20.89
CA VAL A 340 38.64 2.90 20.46
C VAL A 340 39.53 2.91 21.68
N ALA A 341 40.06 1.74 22.08
CA ALA A 341 41.12 1.67 23.05
C ALA A 341 42.22 2.67 22.67
N GLU A 342 42.60 3.53 23.60
CA GLU A 342 43.53 4.60 23.40
C GLU A 342 44.85 4.01 22.87
N ALA A 343 45.12 4.27 21.58
CA ALA A 343 46.49 4.24 21.11
C ALA A 343 47.09 5.58 21.54
N SER A 344 47.96 5.52 22.47
CA SER A 344 48.77 6.60 23.01
C SER A 344 49.38 7.40 21.88
N SER A 345 48.80 8.53 21.57
CA SER A 345 49.42 9.84 21.25
C SER A 345 48.46 10.74 20.47
N GLY A 346 48.15 11.88 21.10
CA GLY A 346 47.64 13.07 20.37
C GLY A 346 46.15 13.12 20.09
N ASN A 347 45.45 13.85 20.91
CA ASN A 347 44.15 14.54 20.77
C ASN A 347 43.32 14.39 19.46
N LYS A 348 42.98 13.19 19.00
CA LYS A 348 41.90 12.93 18.06
C LYS A 348 41.05 11.81 18.59
N LYS A 349 39.86 12.13 19.08
CA LYS A 349 38.80 11.11 19.36
C LYS A 349 38.42 10.43 18.04
N THR A 350 39.07 9.32 17.75
CA THR A 350 38.67 8.43 16.66
C THR A 350 37.50 7.58 17.13
N PHE A 351 36.32 7.84 16.62
CA PHE A 351 35.13 7.03 16.90
C PHE A 351 35.21 5.71 16.14
N ARG A 352 34.96 4.59 16.81
CA ARG A 352 34.75 3.29 16.16
C ARG A 352 33.46 3.33 15.35
N LYS A 353 33.41 2.49 14.28
CA LYS A 353 32.24 2.29 13.43
C LYS A 353 30.99 2.05 14.27
N ALA A 354 29.90 2.71 13.90
CA ALA A 354 28.59 2.50 14.50
C ALA A 354 28.11 1.08 14.23
N SER A 355 27.54 0.39 15.23
CA SER A 355 26.84 -0.84 14.97
C SER A 355 25.50 -0.54 14.32
N VAL A 356 25.21 -1.16 13.17
CA VAL A 356 23.87 -1.14 12.57
C VAL A 356 23.00 -2.24 13.17
N ASN A 357 21.68 -2.06 13.11
CA ASN A 357 20.72 -3.09 13.50
C ASN A 357 21.02 -4.39 12.74
N LYS A 358 20.96 -5.54 13.43
CA LYS A 358 21.19 -6.87 12.84
C LYS A 358 20.31 -7.16 11.61
N GLY A 359 19.11 -6.55 11.52
CA GLY A 359 18.23 -6.65 10.35
C GLY A 359 18.51 -5.66 9.22
N PHE A 360 19.46 -4.73 9.38
CA PHE A 360 19.70 -3.67 8.40
C PHE A 360 20.11 -4.22 7.02
N HIS A 361 20.96 -5.22 6.97
CA HIS A 361 21.45 -5.83 5.74
C HIS A 361 20.32 -6.42 4.87
N TYR A 362 19.21 -6.90 5.47
CA TYR A 362 18.05 -7.37 4.69
C TYR A 362 17.33 -6.26 3.93
N SER A 363 17.53 -5.00 4.31
CA SER A 363 16.94 -3.85 3.61
C SER A 363 17.79 -3.33 2.44
N LEU A 364 19.08 -3.69 2.37
CA LEU A 364 20.03 -3.13 1.41
C LEU A 364 19.66 -3.40 -0.06
N ALA A 365 19.21 -4.61 -0.37
CA ALA A 365 18.74 -4.93 -1.71
C ALA A 365 17.52 -4.07 -2.12
N ASN A 366 16.60 -3.84 -1.19
CA ASN A 366 15.44 -2.99 -1.43
C ASN A 366 15.82 -1.52 -1.62
N ILE A 367 16.76 -1.03 -0.79
CA ILE A 367 17.31 0.33 -0.88
C ILE A 367 17.98 0.54 -2.24
N ALA A 368 18.83 -0.40 -2.65
CA ALA A 368 19.55 -0.37 -3.92
C ALA A 368 18.58 -0.29 -5.12
N VAL A 369 17.61 -1.20 -5.19
CA VAL A 369 16.61 -1.23 -6.27
C VAL A 369 15.75 0.04 -6.27
N ALA A 370 15.34 0.54 -5.10
CA ALA A 370 14.56 1.77 -5.01
C ALA A 370 15.35 3.00 -5.50
N ILE A 371 16.64 3.10 -5.17
CA ILE A 371 17.52 4.15 -5.69
C ILE A 371 17.60 4.06 -7.22
N TYR A 372 17.80 2.85 -7.76
CA TYR A 372 17.90 2.63 -9.20
C TYR A 372 16.66 3.09 -9.96
N ALA A 373 15.49 2.69 -9.48
CA ALA A 373 14.21 3.11 -10.06
C ALA A 373 13.95 4.63 -9.92
N LYS A 374 14.40 5.25 -8.82
CA LYS A 374 14.33 6.71 -8.65
C LYS A 374 15.27 7.47 -9.58
N LEU A 375 16.36 6.84 -10.01
CA LEU A 375 17.22 7.34 -11.07
C LEU A 375 16.59 7.21 -12.47
N GLY A 376 15.35 6.71 -12.59
CA GLY A 376 14.61 6.59 -13.84
C GLY A 376 14.92 5.34 -14.65
N ALA A 377 15.78 4.43 -14.15
CA ALA A 377 16.11 3.21 -14.85
C ALA A 377 15.20 2.05 -14.46
N THR A 378 15.07 1.07 -15.34
CA THR A 378 14.23 -0.12 -15.18
C THR A 378 15.03 -1.27 -14.58
N PRO A 379 14.77 -1.68 -13.31
CA PRO A 379 15.48 -2.81 -12.71
C PRO A 379 15.16 -4.14 -13.41
N TRP A 380 13.87 -4.42 -13.66
CA TRP A 380 13.35 -5.56 -14.40
C TRP A 380 12.00 -5.22 -15.02
N CYS A 381 11.61 -5.94 -16.05
CA CYS A 381 10.33 -5.79 -16.73
C CYS A 381 9.74 -7.16 -17.10
N PHE A 382 8.61 -7.16 -17.82
CA PHE A 382 8.08 -8.36 -18.45
C PHE A 382 8.69 -8.59 -19.82
N GLU A 383 8.55 -9.82 -20.31
CA GLU A 383 8.78 -10.09 -21.73
C GLU A 383 7.75 -9.37 -22.58
N ALA A 384 8.20 -8.78 -23.69
CA ALA A 384 7.35 -8.09 -24.63
C ALA A 384 6.19 -8.99 -25.11
N GLN A 385 4.96 -8.48 -24.99
CA GLN A 385 3.78 -9.14 -25.54
C GLN A 385 3.36 -8.45 -26.84
N LYS A 386 2.79 -9.23 -27.76
CA LYS A 386 2.35 -8.71 -29.07
C LYS A 386 1.12 -7.79 -28.98
N SER A 387 0.43 -7.71 -27.86
CA SER A 387 -0.77 -6.89 -27.72
C SER A 387 -0.41 -5.42 -27.52
N LYS A 388 -1.03 -4.55 -28.31
CA LYS A 388 -0.87 -3.09 -28.22
C LYS A 388 -1.90 -2.51 -27.25
N GLU A 389 -1.67 -2.72 -25.97
CA GLU A 389 -2.55 -2.25 -24.90
C GLU A 389 -1.90 -1.12 -24.12
N LEU A 390 -2.67 -0.08 -23.85
CA LEU A 390 -2.31 0.91 -22.86
C LEU A 390 -3.01 0.56 -21.54
N VAL A 391 -2.23 0.39 -20.47
CA VAL A 391 -2.75 0.17 -19.13
C VAL A 391 -2.55 1.43 -18.29
N ILE A 392 -3.63 1.96 -17.74
CA ILE A 392 -3.63 3.14 -16.86
C ILE A 392 -4.04 2.71 -15.47
N GLY A 393 -3.25 3.10 -14.48
CA GLY A 393 -3.53 2.87 -13.08
C GLY A 393 -4.05 4.13 -12.41
N ILE A 394 -5.17 4.05 -11.69
CA ILE A 394 -5.74 5.17 -10.94
C ILE A 394 -6.06 4.71 -9.53
N SER A 395 -5.50 5.39 -8.56
CA SER A 395 -5.74 5.14 -7.15
C SER A 395 -6.03 6.42 -6.39
N ALA A 396 -6.48 6.29 -5.14
CA ALA A 396 -6.74 7.44 -4.30
C ALA A 396 -6.23 7.22 -2.89
N TYR A 397 -5.91 8.33 -2.25
CA TYR A 397 -5.54 8.40 -0.85
C TYR A 397 -6.32 9.52 -0.16
N THR A 398 -6.89 9.22 1.00
CA THR A 398 -7.54 10.24 1.84
C THR A 398 -6.55 10.66 2.92
N SER A 399 -6.04 11.88 2.80
CA SER A 399 -5.19 12.46 3.84
C SER A 399 -6.05 12.88 5.02
N ARG A 400 -5.87 12.21 6.16
CA ARG A 400 -6.53 12.60 7.41
C ARG A 400 -6.03 13.96 7.91
N GLU A 401 -4.77 14.25 7.64
CA GLU A 401 -4.10 15.50 8.04
C GLU A 401 -4.63 16.71 7.26
N LEU A 402 -4.81 16.56 5.95
CA LEU A 402 -5.29 17.63 5.07
C LEU A 402 -6.82 17.64 4.92
N GLY A 403 -7.52 16.66 5.48
CA GLY A 403 -8.97 16.51 5.38
C GLY A 403 -9.49 16.34 3.95
N LYS A 404 -8.63 15.96 3.00
CA LYS A 404 -8.94 15.89 1.57
C LYS A 404 -8.55 14.55 0.96
N LYS A 405 -9.28 14.17 -0.08
CA LYS A 405 -8.97 13.02 -0.92
C LYS A 405 -8.21 13.45 -2.16
N TYR A 406 -7.13 12.74 -2.46
CA TYR A 406 -6.29 12.93 -3.63
C TYR A 406 -6.35 11.70 -4.52
N ILE A 407 -6.25 11.91 -5.81
CA ILE A 407 -6.25 10.88 -6.84
C ILE A 407 -4.89 10.92 -7.51
N GLY A 408 -4.17 9.80 -7.45
CA GLY A 408 -2.96 9.58 -8.21
C GLY A 408 -3.26 8.78 -9.47
N SER A 409 -2.59 9.08 -10.54
CA SER A 409 -2.63 8.30 -11.75
C SER A 409 -1.22 7.93 -12.21
N ALA A 410 -1.06 6.72 -12.70
CA ALA A 410 0.15 6.25 -13.36
C ALA A 410 -0.21 5.91 -14.79
N PHE A 411 0.48 6.53 -15.72
CA PHE A 411 0.20 6.39 -17.13
C PHE A 411 1.19 5.46 -17.82
N SER A 412 0.69 4.83 -18.89
CA SER A 412 1.46 4.08 -19.86
C SER A 412 2.34 2.99 -19.28
N PHE A 413 1.69 2.01 -18.69
CA PHE A 413 2.31 0.70 -18.69
C PHE A 413 2.14 0.11 -20.08
N THR A 414 3.22 0.02 -20.83
CA THR A 414 3.25 -0.92 -21.95
C THR A 414 3.03 -2.34 -21.40
N ASN A 415 2.68 -3.30 -22.23
CA ASN A 415 2.57 -4.69 -21.79
C ASN A 415 3.85 -5.26 -21.16
N GLU A 416 4.97 -4.57 -21.34
CA GLU A 416 6.27 -4.86 -20.75
C GLU A 416 6.43 -4.24 -19.36
N GLY A 417 5.52 -3.33 -18.95
CA GLY A 417 5.56 -2.66 -17.66
C GLY A 417 6.40 -1.38 -17.65
N GLN A 418 6.66 -0.77 -18.81
CA GLN A 418 7.32 0.54 -18.86
C GLN A 418 6.39 1.66 -18.44
N PHE A 419 6.90 2.61 -17.70
CA PHE A 419 6.17 3.78 -17.22
C PHE A 419 6.29 4.95 -18.18
N GLY A 420 5.18 5.64 -18.45
CA GLY A 420 5.16 6.80 -19.32
C GLY A 420 4.87 8.14 -18.63
N GLY A 421 4.56 8.12 -17.33
CA GLY A 421 4.33 9.31 -16.53
C GLY A 421 3.42 9.09 -15.32
N PHE A 422 3.39 10.08 -14.43
CA PHE A 422 2.62 10.09 -13.20
C PHE A 422 2.03 11.48 -12.96
N GLU A 423 0.80 11.52 -12.45
CA GLU A 423 0.14 12.77 -12.08
C GLU A 423 -0.67 12.62 -10.79
N CYS A 424 -0.91 13.73 -10.09
CA CYS A 424 -1.72 13.76 -8.88
C CYS A 424 -2.70 14.91 -8.90
N PHE A 425 -3.95 14.61 -8.60
CA PHE A 425 -5.07 15.54 -8.62
C PHE A 425 -5.79 15.57 -7.28
N SER A 426 -6.41 16.69 -6.93
CA SER A 426 -7.43 16.71 -5.88
C SER A 426 -8.73 16.06 -6.37
N GLN A 427 -9.58 15.60 -5.45
CA GLN A 427 -10.86 14.98 -5.81
C GLN A 427 -11.75 15.86 -6.70
N HIS A 428 -11.61 17.18 -6.62
CA HIS A 428 -12.41 18.14 -7.41
C HIS A 428 -11.90 18.36 -8.84
N GLN A 429 -10.74 17.79 -9.18
CA GLN A 429 -10.06 17.96 -10.48
C GLN A 429 -10.22 16.73 -11.40
N VAL A 430 -11.37 16.06 -11.36
CA VAL A 430 -11.62 14.86 -12.19
C VAL A 430 -11.56 15.16 -13.70
N SER A 431 -11.86 16.39 -14.11
CA SER A 431 -11.70 16.84 -15.51
C SER A 431 -10.24 16.83 -15.97
N GLU A 432 -9.31 17.16 -15.08
CA GLU A 432 -7.87 17.12 -15.37
C GLU A 432 -7.38 15.67 -15.60
N LEU A 433 -7.96 14.71 -14.87
CA LEU A 433 -7.66 13.29 -15.06
C LEU A 433 -7.98 12.83 -16.50
N ALA A 434 -9.10 13.26 -17.06
CA ALA A 434 -9.45 12.93 -18.46
C ALA A 434 -8.47 13.55 -19.47
N GLY A 435 -8.02 14.78 -19.21
CA GLY A 435 -6.98 15.45 -20.01
C GLY A 435 -5.66 14.68 -19.97
N SER A 436 -5.25 14.23 -18.81
CA SER A 436 -4.06 13.41 -18.62
C SER A 436 -4.15 12.05 -19.32
N ILE A 437 -5.30 11.38 -19.24
CA ILE A 437 -5.53 10.13 -19.97
C ILE A 437 -5.44 10.37 -21.48
N LYS A 438 -6.02 11.45 -22.00
CA LYS A 438 -5.92 11.84 -23.40
C LYS A 438 -4.46 12.00 -23.83
N LEU A 439 -3.66 12.69 -23.02
CA LEU A 439 -2.24 12.88 -23.29
C LEU A 439 -1.46 11.56 -23.29
N ALA A 440 -1.72 10.69 -22.30
CA ALA A 440 -1.10 9.38 -22.20
C ALA A 440 -1.44 8.49 -23.42
N VAL A 441 -2.72 8.45 -23.83
CA VAL A 441 -3.18 7.74 -25.03
C VAL A 441 -2.48 8.27 -26.28
N LYS A 442 -2.38 9.60 -26.43
CA LYS A 442 -1.70 10.24 -27.56
C LYS A 442 -0.22 9.87 -27.63
N LYS A 443 0.51 9.99 -26.51
CA LYS A 443 1.92 9.60 -26.42
C LYS A 443 2.12 8.12 -26.78
N PHE A 444 1.30 7.25 -26.21
CA PHE A 444 1.40 5.80 -26.46
C PHE A 444 1.10 5.46 -27.91
N TYR A 445 0.07 6.04 -28.50
CA TYR A 445 -0.31 5.83 -29.90
C TYR A 445 0.82 6.18 -30.87
N HIS A 446 1.48 7.32 -30.64
CA HIS A 446 2.60 7.75 -31.46
C HIS A 446 3.84 6.86 -31.31
N ALA A 447 4.11 6.40 -30.07
CA ALA A 447 5.28 5.57 -29.81
C ALA A 447 5.13 4.11 -30.29
N ASN A 448 3.91 3.57 -30.36
CA ASN A 448 3.64 2.15 -30.58
C ASN A 448 2.89 1.82 -31.87
N ALA A 449 2.75 2.76 -32.78
CA ALA A 449 2.00 2.61 -34.04
C ALA A 449 0.58 2.02 -33.87
N GLY A 450 -0.12 2.47 -32.86
CA GLY A 450 -1.52 2.15 -32.60
C GLY A 450 -1.80 1.55 -31.22
N ILE A 451 -3.07 1.52 -30.88
CA ILE A 451 -3.63 0.94 -29.63
C ILE A 451 -4.83 0.07 -30.03
N ASN A 452 -4.93 -1.14 -29.48
CA ASN A 452 -6.06 -2.03 -29.72
C ASN A 452 -7.14 -1.91 -28.63
N ARG A 453 -6.75 -1.59 -27.40
CA ARG A 453 -7.67 -1.38 -26.27
C ARG A 453 -7.01 -0.55 -25.18
N LEU A 454 -7.86 0.14 -24.38
CA LEU A 454 -7.47 0.83 -23.17
C LEU A 454 -7.92 0.03 -21.96
N VAL A 455 -7.01 -0.32 -21.06
CA VAL A 455 -7.29 -0.99 -19.79
C VAL A 455 -7.07 -0.01 -18.64
N ILE A 456 -8.05 0.12 -17.75
CA ILE A 456 -7.98 1.04 -16.61
C ILE A 456 -8.11 0.22 -15.33
N HIS A 457 -7.04 0.15 -14.55
CA HIS A 457 -7.08 -0.36 -13.18
C HIS A 457 -7.53 0.74 -12.23
N PHE A 458 -8.66 0.55 -11.58
CA PHE A 458 -9.33 1.58 -10.81
C PHE A 458 -9.60 1.13 -9.37
N TYR A 459 -9.34 2.00 -8.39
CA TYR A 459 -9.43 1.68 -6.95
C TYR A 459 -10.85 1.53 -6.41
N LYS A 460 -11.88 1.87 -7.18
CA LYS A 460 -13.30 1.79 -6.83
C LYS A 460 -14.12 1.35 -8.05
N ARG A 461 -15.41 1.12 -7.89
CA ARG A 461 -16.30 0.94 -9.03
C ARG A 461 -16.38 2.24 -9.84
N LEU A 462 -16.14 2.15 -11.14
CA LEU A 462 -16.23 3.30 -12.05
C LEU A 462 -17.71 3.64 -12.30
N SER A 463 -18.06 4.91 -12.15
CA SER A 463 -19.38 5.40 -12.54
C SER A 463 -19.36 5.86 -14.00
N PHE A 464 -20.56 5.96 -14.61
CA PHE A 464 -20.64 6.51 -15.96
C PHE A 464 -20.13 7.96 -16.04
N LYS A 465 -20.29 8.74 -14.97
CA LYS A 465 -19.76 10.12 -14.89
C LYS A 465 -18.23 10.14 -14.99
N ASP A 466 -17.56 9.13 -14.44
CA ASP A 466 -16.11 9.01 -14.52
C ASP A 466 -15.66 8.47 -15.91
N LEU A 467 -16.47 7.62 -16.56
CA LEU A 467 -16.16 6.99 -17.85
C LEU A 467 -16.34 7.95 -19.04
N LYS A 468 -17.39 8.77 -19.03
CA LYS A 468 -17.75 9.64 -20.18
C LYS A 468 -16.61 10.58 -20.63
N PRO A 469 -15.87 11.26 -19.73
CA PRO A 469 -14.73 12.09 -20.15
C PRO A 469 -13.63 11.29 -20.86
N ILE A 470 -13.41 10.03 -20.45
CA ILE A 470 -12.43 9.13 -21.07
C ILE A 470 -12.87 8.76 -22.50
N GLN A 471 -14.13 8.39 -22.67
CA GLN A 471 -14.68 8.08 -24.00
C GLN A 471 -14.64 9.31 -24.93
N ASN A 472 -14.96 10.49 -24.41
CA ASN A 472 -14.84 11.74 -25.18
C ASN A 472 -13.39 11.96 -25.64
N ALA A 473 -12.40 11.74 -24.76
CA ALA A 473 -10.99 11.87 -25.11
C ALA A 473 -10.57 10.90 -26.24
N LEU A 474 -11.05 9.65 -26.21
CA LEU A 474 -10.81 8.68 -27.28
C LEU A 474 -11.49 9.10 -28.60
N THR A 475 -12.71 9.60 -28.54
CA THR A 475 -13.44 10.11 -29.72
C THR A 475 -12.71 11.30 -30.35
N GLU A 476 -12.22 12.24 -29.54
CA GLU A 476 -11.44 13.39 -30.03
C GLU A 476 -10.13 12.97 -30.71
N LEU A 477 -9.53 11.86 -30.25
CA LEU A 477 -8.34 11.26 -30.85
C LEU A 477 -8.68 10.35 -32.07
N LYS A 478 -9.97 10.24 -32.43
CA LYS A 478 -10.48 9.35 -33.49
C LYS A 478 -10.10 7.88 -33.27
N LEU A 479 -10.09 7.44 -32.01
CA LEU A 479 -9.78 6.08 -31.61
C LEU A 479 -11.06 5.32 -31.28
N ASP A 480 -11.37 4.33 -32.12
CA ASP A 480 -12.53 3.46 -31.95
C ASP A 480 -12.13 2.15 -31.28
N ILE A 481 -11.69 2.25 -30.02
CA ILE A 481 -11.16 1.13 -29.24
C ILE A 481 -12.01 0.86 -28.00
N PRO A 482 -12.11 -0.41 -27.54
CA PRO A 482 -12.80 -0.73 -26.30
C PRO A 482 -12.04 -0.23 -25.07
N VAL A 483 -12.82 0.12 -24.03
CA VAL A 483 -12.30 0.45 -22.70
C VAL A 483 -12.65 -0.68 -21.72
N ILE A 484 -11.65 -1.30 -21.13
CA ILE A 484 -11.83 -2.29 -20.08
C ILE A 484 -11.51 -1.64 -18.74
N VAL A 485 -12.48 -1.65 -17.84
CA VAL A 485 -12.30 -1.14 -16.47
C VAL A 485 -12.19 -2.30 -15.51
N VAL A 486 -11.07 -2.38 -14.83
CA VAL A 486 -10.77 -3.36 -13.79
C VAL A 486 -10.82 -2.64 -12.45
N SER A 487 -11.96 -2.73 -11.78
CA SER A 487 -12.12 -2.15 -10.44
C SER A 487 -11.57 -3.12 -9.41
N ILE A 488 -10.55 -2.72 -8.66
CA ILE A 488 -9.87 -3.57 -7.67
C ILE A 488 -10.10 -2.97 -6.28
N ASN A 489 -10.83 -3.70 -5.43
CA ASN A 489 -11.05 -3.28 -4.06
C ASN A 489 -9.82 -3.61 -3.20
N LYS A 490 -9.34 -2.61 -2.48
CA LYS A 490 -8.21 -2.74 -1.55
C LYS A 490 -8.64 -3.04 -0.11
N GLY A 491 -9.93 -2.91 0.18
CA GLY A 491 -10.48 -3.17 1.52
C GLY A 491 -10.42 -4.65 1.85
N PHE A 492 -9.82 -4.95 3.00
CA PHE A 492 -9.48 -6.33 3.36
C PHE A 492 -10.53 -7.03 4.21
N SER A 493 -11.30 -6.25 4.94
CA SER A 493 -12.11 -6.79 6.03
C SER A 493 -13.59 -6.84 5.74
N ASP A 494 -14.03 -6.22 4.64
CA ASP A 494 -15.46 -5.95 4.48
C ASP A 494 -16.07 -6.78 3.35
N ASP A 495 -15.47 -7.94 3.02
CA ASP A 495 -15.95 -8.72 1.87
C ASP A 495 -15.80 -10.24 2.03
N VAL A 496 -16.40 -10.94 1.09
CA VAL A 496 -16.38 -12.41 0.99
C VAL A 496 -14.95 -12.90 0.82
N VAL A 497 -14.58 -13.93 1.56
CA VAL A 497 -13.31 -14.65 1.44
C VAL A 497 -13.60 -16.11 1.10
N GLY A 498 -12.92 -16.67 0.11
CA GLY A 498 -12.97 -18.09 -0.18
C GLY A 498 -11.82 -18.83 0.49
N PHE A 499 -12.08 -20.08 0.88
CA PHE A 499 -11.12 -20.95 1.57
C PHE A 499 -10.89 -22.24 0.79
N ASP A 500 -9.65 -22.71 0.76
CA ASP A 500 -9.33 -24.05 0.29
C ASP A 500 -9.47 -25.04 1.45
N MET A 501 -10.52 -25.83 1.42
CA MET A 501 -10.81 -26.79 2.49
C MET A 501 -9.82 -27.95 2.54
N SER A 502 -9.13 -28.26 1.44
CA SER A 502 -8.10 -29.30 1.38
C SER A 502 -6.77 -28.86 2.02
N ALA A 503 -6.48 -27.56 2.02
CA ALA A 503 -5.27 -27.02 2.61
C ALA A 503 -5.38 -26.84 4.12
N THR A 504 -4.35 -27.23 4.88
CA THR A 504 -4.32 -27.04 6.33
C THR A 504 -4.39 -25.57 6.75
N HIS A 505 -3.77 -24.69 5.96
CA HIS A 505 -3.77 -23.23 6.17
C HIS A 505 -4.98 -22.52 5.56
N LYS A 506 -5.93 -23.24 4.94
CA LYS A 506 -7.17 -22.74 4.33
C LYS A 506 -6.99 -21.71 3.19
N MET A 507 -5.79 -21.48 2.72
CA MET A 507 -5.52 -20.47 1.70
C MET A 507 -5.41 -21.08 0.30
N PRO A 508 -6.22 -20.64 -0.69
CA PRO A 508 -6.08 -21.06 -2.08
C PRO A 508 -4.75 -20.64 -2.68
N VAL A 509 -4.24 -21.41 -3.62
CA VAL A 509 -2.98 -21.10 -4.33
C VAL A 509 -3.13 -19.90 -5.26
N SER A 510 -2.01 -19.26 -5.57
CA SER A 510 -1.95 -18.12 -6.50
C SER A 510 -2.41 -18.52 -7.90
N GLY A 511 -3.18 -17.66 -8.55
CA GLY A 511 -3.76 -17.91 -9.87
C GLY A 511 -5.13 -18.59 -9.82
N ASN A 512 -5.62 -18.93 -8.63
CA ASN A 512 -7.03 -19.29 -8.47
C ASN A 512 -7.89 -18.03 -8.53
N TYR A 513 -9.05 -18.15 -9.13
CA TYR A 513 -10.10 -17.15 -9.01
C TYR A 513 -11.46 -17.81 -8.82
N LEU A 514 -12.34 -17.10 -8.11
CA LEU A 514 -13.73 -17.53 -7.87
C LEU A 514 -14.66 -16.46 -8.42
N ALA A 515 -15.62 -16.85 -9.23
CA ALA A 515 -16.70 -15.96 -9.64
C ALA A 515 -17.67 -15.78 -8.46
N ILE A 516 -17.90 -14.52 -8.05
CA ILE A 516 -19.01 -14.17 -7.15
C ILE A 516 -20.27 -14.00 -7.98
N ASN A 517 -20.13 -13.40 -9.16
CA ASN A 517 -21.12 -13.29 -10.20
C ASN A 517 -20.43 -13.01 -11.55
N ASN A 518 -21.19 -12.81 -12.62
CA ASN A 518 -20.68 -12.61 -13.98
C ASN A 518 -19.80 -11.36 -14.18
N LYS A 519 -19.61 -10.51 -13.17
CA LYS A 519 -18.81 -9.27 -13.21
C LYS A 519 -17.83 -9.14 -12.05
N GLN A 520 -17.97 -9.95 -11.00
CA GLN A 520 -17.18 -9.83 -9.78
C GLN A 520 -16.49 -11.13 -9.45
N PHE A 521 -15.24 -11.06 -9.11
CA PHE A 521 -14.35 -12.20 -8.91
C PHE A 521 -13.47 -11.98 -7.69
N LEU A 522 -13.13 -13.07 -7.00
CA LEU A 522 -12.04 -13.13 -6.03
C LEU A 522 -10.81 -13.68 -6.73
N LEU A 523 -9.76 -12.90 -6.80
CA LEU A 523 -8.49 -13.28 -7.41
C LEU A 523 -7.42 -13.48 -6.33
N TYR A 524 -6.86 -14.69 -6.27
CA TYR A 524 -5.79 -15.03 -5.33
C TYR A 524 -4.43 -14.71 -5.94
N ASN A 525 -3.88 -13.57 -5.56
CA ASN A 525 -2.57 -13.09 -5.96
C ASN A 525 -1.60 -13.16 -4.77
N ASN A 526 -1.41 -14.35 -4.26
CA ASN A 526 -0.44 -14.66 -3.21
C ASN A 526 0.79 -15.35 -3.81
N GLN A 527 1.71 -15.82 -2.99
CA GLN A 527 2.95 -16.43 -3.49
C GLN A 527 2.91 -17.96 -3.55
N LEU A 528 1.81 -18.58 -3.12
CA LEU A 528 1.68 -20.03 -3.11
C LEU A 528 1.59 -20.59 -4.53
N THR A 529 2.34 -21.66 -4.77
CA THR A 529 2.34 -22.36 -6.07
C THR A 529 1.65 -23.70 -6.04
N GLY A 530 1.25 -24.17 -4.85
CA GLY A 530 0.73 -25.52 -4.63
C GLY A 530 1.83 -26.59 -4.58
N SER A 531 3.09 -26.19 -4.57
CA SER A 531 4.22 -27.11 -4.41
C SER A 531 4.37 -27.52 -2.95
N THR A 532 4.78 -28.77 -2.71
CA THR A 532 5.13 -29.26 -1.37
C THR A 532 6.33 -28.52 -0.77
N THR A 533 7.07 -27.78 -1.58
CA THR A 533 8.21 -26.95 -1.18
C THR A 533 7.81 -25.52 -0.83
N ASP A 534 6.54 -25.14 -1.00
CA ASP A 534 6.05 -23.81 -0.61
C ASP A 534 6.21 -23.63 0.90
N LYS A 535 7.04 -22.68 1.27
CA LYS A 535 7.19 -22.27 2.68
C LYS A 535 6.24 -21.11 2.93
N ILE A 536 5.26 -21.36 3.79
CA ILE A 536 4.40 -20.32 4.32
C ILE A 536 5.15 -19.64 5.46
N ASP A 537 5.51 -18.37 5.30
CA ASP A 537 5.96 -17.59 6.45
C ASP A 537 4.75 -17.20 7.30
N GLU A 538 4.47 -17.99 8.30
CA GLU A 538 3.34 -17.79 9.21
C GLU A 538 3.38 -16.43 9.91
N ARG A 539 4.57 -15.84 10.05
CA ARG A 539 4.77 -14.53 10.72
C ARG A 539 4.40 -13.35 9.86
N GLU A 540 4.63 -13.42 8.55
CA GLU A 540 4.28 -12.33 7.64
C GLU A 540 2.80 -12.30 7.29
N GLY A 541 2.12 -13.44 7.35
CA GLY A 541 0.75 -13.63 6.88
C GLY A 541 0.62 -13.39 5.38
N PHE A 542 -0.44 -13.93 4.79
CA PHE A 542 -0.70 -13.75 3.37
C PHE A 542 -1.90 -12.83 3.14
N PRO A 543 -1.92 -12.07 2.04
CA PRO A 543 -3.03 -11.21 1.72
C PRO A 543 -4.29 -12.03 1.42
N PHE A 544 -5.44 -11.49 1.77
CA PHE A 544 -6.72 -11.98 1.29
C PHE A 544 -6.85 -11.76 -0.22
N PRO A 545 -7.80 -12.44 -0.89
CA PRO A 545 -7.98 -12.29 -2.33
C PRO A 545 -8.31 -10.84 -2.70
N LEU A 546 -7.91 -10.45 -3.91
CA LEU A 546 -8.37 -9.21 -4.50
C LEU A 546 -9.81 -9.40 -4.99
N LYS A 547 -10.74 -8.56 -4.53
CA LYS A 547 -12.05 -8.50 -5.15
C LYS A 547 -11.98 -7.61 -6.38
N ILE A 548 -12.21 -8.21 -7.53
CA ILE A 548 -12.09 -7.57 -8.83
C ILE A 548 -13.46 -7.51 -9.50
N SER A 549 -13.79 -6.36 -10.08
CA SER A 549 -14.94 -6.22 -10.98
C SER A 549 -14.42 -5.81 -12.36
N VAL A 550 -14.77 -6.57 -13.40
CA VAL A 550 -14.35 -6.29 -14.77
C VAL A 550 -15.54 -5.85 -15.60
N GLN A 551 -15.38 -4.75 -16.32
CA GLN A 551 -16.40 -4.17 -17.19
C GLN A 551 -15.76 -3.75 -18.52
N LYS A 552 -16.30 -4.25 -19.64
CA LYS A 552 -15.88 -3.88 -21.00
C LYS A 552 -16.92 -2.93 -21.61
N TYR A 553 -16.46 -1.80 -22.07
CA TYR A 553 -17.27 -0.81 -22.79
C TYR A 553 -16.83 -0.74 -24.24
N LEU A 554 -17.75 -0.96 -25.14
CA LEU A 554 -17.51 -0.72 -26.56
C LEU A 554 -17.43 0.79 -26.83
N PRO A 555 -16.82 1.21 -27.94
CA PRO A 555 -16.73 2.61 -28.30
C PRO A 555 -18.09 3.31 -28.23
N ASN A 556 -18.11 4.48 -27.60
CA ASN A 556 -19.31 5.30 -27.38
C ASN A 556 -20.49 4.62 -26.64
N SER A 557 -20.29 3.42 -26.06
CA SER A 557 -21.33 2.71 -25.31
C SER A 557 -21.37 3.14 -23.85
N LYS A 558 -22.58 3.32 -23.32
CA LYS A 558 -22.83 3.54 -21.87
C LYS A 558 -23.01 2.23 -21.11
N ILE A 559 -23.27 1.15 -21.83
CA ILE A 559 -23.60 -0.15 -21.26
C ILE A 559 -22.37 -1.04 -21.35
N ALA A 560 -21.96 -1.61 -20.21
CA ALA A 560 -20.90 -2.60 -20.17
C ALA A 560 -21.43 -3.93 -20.75
N VAL A 561 -20.65 -4.51 -21.64
CA VAL A 561 -20.90 -5.85 -22.19
C VAL A 561 -20.22 -6.91 -21.32
N ALA A 562 -20.77 -8.12 -21.33
CA ALA A 562 -20.15 -9.27 -20.68
C ALA A 562 -18.84 -9.63 -21.39
N MET A 563 -17.87 -10.08 -20.63
CA MET A 563 -16.62 -10.60 -21.17
C MET A 563 -16.62 -12.12 -21.04
N PRO A 564 -16.34 -12.86 -22.13
CA PRO A 564 -16.14 -14.29 -22.04
C PRO A 564 -14.86 -14.61 -21.24
N GLU A 565 -14.79 -15.83 -20.74
CA GLU A 565 -13.68 -16.27 -19.87
C GLU A 565 -12.31 -16.12 -20.57
N GLU A 566 -12.26 -16.40 -21.86
CA GLU A 566 -11.07 -16.25 -22.71
C GLU A 566 -10.50 -14.82 -22.74
N GLU A 567 -11.35 -13.81 -22.56
CA GLU A 567 -10.94 -12.42 -22.43
C GLU A 567 -10.67 -12.01 -20.97
N LEU A 568 -11.27 -12.68 -19.98
CA LEU A 568 -11.09 -12.39 -18.55
C LEU A 568 -9.74 -12.88 -18.03
N ILE A 569 -9.33 -14.11 -18.41
CA ILE A 569 -8.06 -14.71 -17.96
C ILE A 569 -6.87 -13.78 -18.24
N PRO A 570 -6.67 -13.24 -19.45
CA PRO A 570 -5.58 -12.29 -19.72
C PRO A 570 -5.61 -11.03 -18.85
N ILE A 571 -6.80 -10.58 -18.41
CA ILE A 571 -6.94 -9.44 -17.48
C ILE A 571 -6.50 -9.83 -16.07
N PHE A 572 -6.86 -11.01 -15.58
CA PHE A 572 -6.41 -11.51 -14.28
C PHE A 572 -4.90 -11.74 -14.26
N GLU A 573 -4.36 -12.32 -15.32
CA GLU A 573 -2.93 -12.45 -15.52
C GLU A 573 -2.22 -11.10 -15.49
N GLN A 574 -2.79 -10.09 -16.16
CA GLN A 574 -2.26 -8.73 -16.19
C GLN A 574 -2.21 -8.13 -14.77
N VAL A 575 -3.29 -8.27 -13.97
CA VAL A 575 -3.31 -7.81 -12.57
C VAL A 575 -2.21 -8.48 -11.75
N CYS A 576 -2.04 -9.80 -11.89
CA CYS A 576 -0.99 -10.56 -11.19
C CYS A 576 0.41 -10.14 -11.65
N ARG A 577 0.63 -9.97 -12.94
CA ARG A 577 1.93 -9.54 -13.50
C ARG A 577 2.33 -8.17 -12.96
N PHE A 578 1.44 -7.18 -12.99
CA PHE A 578 1.76 -5.84 -12.47
C PHE A 578 2.09 -5.81 -10.98
N SER A 579 1.74 -6.82 -10.20
CA SER A 579 2.18 -6.93 -8.81
C SER A 579 3.68 -7.29 -8.67
N LEU A 580 4.31 -7.79 -9.73
CA LEU A 580 5.73 -8.17 -9.74
C LEU A 580 6.67 -7.01 -10.08
N LEU A 581 6.14 -5.86 -10.53
CA LEU A 581 6.94 -4.68 -10.91
C LEU A 581 7.14 -3.69 -9.76
N TYR A 582 7.10 -4.15 -8.52
CA TYR A 582 7.26 -3.27 -7.36
C TYR A 582 8.73 -3.02 -7.06
N TRP A 583 9.30 -2.00 -7.67
CA TRP A 583 10.73 -1.66 -7.59
C TRP A 583 11.15 -0.95 -6.29
N LYS A 584 10.28 -0.87 -5.31
CA LYS A 584 10.66 -0.47 -3.94
C LYS A 584 11.18 -1.65 -3.12
N SER A 585 10.94 -2.87 -3.56
CA SER A 585 11.32 -4.09 -2.86
C SER A 585 11.57 -5.24 -3.83
N VAL A 586 12.55 -6.07 -3.51
CA VAL A 586 12.78 -7.35 -4.22
C VAL A 586 11.78 -8.44 -3.81
N SER A 587 10.96 -8.17 -2.79
CA SER A 587 9.87 -9.04 -2.36
C SER A 587 8.63 -8.76 -3.22
N ARG A 588 7.87 -9.81 -3.49
CA ARG A 588 6.63 -9.70 -4.25
C ARG A 588 5.57 -8.91 -3.49
N GLN A 589 4.74 -8.21 -4.25
CA GLN A 589 3.54 -7.55 -3.75
C GLN A 589 2.30 -8.29 -4.24
N TRP A 590 1.19 -8.11 -3.53
CA TRP A 590 -0.11 -8.67 -3.92
C TRP A 590 -0.95 -7.65 -4.69
N LEU A 591 -0.75 -6.35 -4.44
CA LEU A 591 -1.46 -5.29 -5.14
C LEU A 591 -0.66 -4.88 -6.40
N PRO A 592 -1.30 -4.77 -7.57
CA PRO A 592 -0.60 -4.33 -8.78
C PRO A 592 -0.07 -2.90 -8.64
N VAL A 593 1.12 -2.64 -9.18
CA VAL A 593 1.77 -1.32 -9.14
C VAL A 593 0.93 -0.23 -9.81
N THR A 594 0.07 -0.60 -10.76
CA THR A 594 -0.93 0.27 -11.36
C THR A 594 -1.89 0.91 -10.35
N LEU A 595 -2.06 0.32 -9.16
CA LEU A 595 -2.76 0.94 -8.05
C LEU A 595 -1.81 1.42 -6.95
N ARG A 596 -0.71 0.69 -6.72
CA ARG A 596 0.20 1.01 -5.62
C ARG A 596 0.98 2.29 -5.84
N TYR A 597 1.51 2.51 -7.04
CA TYR A 597 2.27 3.72 -7.34
C TYR A 597 1.41 4.99 -7.34
N PRO A 598 0.23 5.02 -7.99
CA PRO A 598 -0.68 6.16 -7.87
C PRO A 598 -1.07 6.49 -6.42
N GLU A 599 -1.27 5.47 -5.58
CA GLU A 599 -1.56 5.67 -4.16
C GLU A 599 -0.38 6.32 -3.41
N MET A 600 0.85 5.85 -3.66
CA MET A 600 2.05 6.41 -3.05
C MET A 600 2.29 7.85 -3.48
N LEU A 601 2.06 8.15 -4.76
CA LEU A 601 2.10 9.52 -5.27
C LEU A 601 1.06 10.41 -4.56
N ALA A 602 -0.19 9.95 -4.47
CA ALA A 602 -1.27 10.67 -3.79
C ALA A 602 -1.03 10.86 -2.27
N GLN A 603 -0.17 10.05 -1.66
CA GLN A 603 0.27 10.22 -0.27
C GLN A 603 1.32 11.33 -0.08
N ILE A 604 2.13 11.60 -1.09
CA ILE A 604 3.30 12.48 -0.95
C ILE A 604 3.07 13.82 -1.65
N ALA A 605 2.66 13.82 -2.91
CA ALA A 605 2.52 15.02 -3.73
C ALA A 605 1.65 16.13 -3.12
N PRO A 606 0.56 15.84 -2.37
CA PRO A 606 -0.25 16.88 -1.74
C PRO A 606 0.46 17.71 -0.67
N HIS A 607 1.58 17.23 -0.14
CA HIS A 607 2.38 17.96 0.84
C HIS A 607 3.38 18.91 0.20
N PHE A 608 3.58 18.82 -1.11
CA PHE A 608 4.49 19.68 -1.85
C PHE A 608 3.83 21.03 -2.16
N LYS A 609 4.61 22.09 -2.09
CA LYS A 609 4.19 23.47 -2.35
C LYS A 609 4.19 23.78 -3.84
N TYR A 610 5.15 23.19 -4.58
CA TYR A 610 5.33 23.41 -6.00
C TYR A 610 4.77 22.23 -6.80
N LYS A 611 4.13 22.55 -7.93
CA LYS A 611 3.60 21.51 -8.86
C LYS A 611 4.60 21.15 -9.96
N ASP A 612 5.55 22.00 -10.23
CA ASP A 612 6.61 21.73 -11.19
C ASP A 612 7.79 21.05 -10.49
N TRP A 613 7.90 19.76 -10.70
CA TRP A 613 8.92 18.89 -10.09
C TRP A 613 10.12 18.68 -11.01
N GLY A 614 10.20 19.41 -12.16
CA GLY A 614 11.26 19.26 -13.16
C GLY A 614 11.21 17.90 -13.88
N GLU A 615 12.22 17.63 -14.70
CA GLU A 615 12.32 16.37 -15.48
C GLU A 615 12.35 15.13 -14.58
N LEU A 616 13.07 15.20 -13.47
CA LEU A 616 13.13 14.07 -12.52
C LEU A 616 11.75 13.74 -11.93
N GLY A 617 10.87 14.72 -11.81
CA GLY A 617 9.53 14.55 -11.25
C GLY A 617 8.55 13.88 -12.21
N SER A 618 8.74 14.03 -13.52
CA SER A 618 7.86 13.45 -14.54
C SER A 618 8.26 12.02 -14.95
N ASP A 619 9.56 11.73 -14.98
CA ASP A 619 10.09 10.54 -15.65
C ASP A 619 10.68 9.50 -14.68
N SER A 620 10.67 9.76 -13.37
CA SER A 620 11.21 8.85 -12.37
C SER A 620 10.23 8.51 -11.25
N LEU A 621 10.48 7.39 -10.58
CA LEU A 621 9.70 6.92 -9.43
C LEU A 621 10.15 7.59 -8.12
N TRP A 622 10.38 8.89 -8.11
CA TRP A 622 10.91 9.63 -6.96
C TRP A 622 10.13 9.44 -5.64
N PHE A 623 8.86 9.06 -5.72
CA PHE A 623 7.96 8.90 -4.57
C PHE A 623 8.02 7.51 -3.88
N ILE A 624 8.71 6.51 -4.44
CA ILE A 624 8.81 5.16 -3.87
C ILE A 624 9.76 5.04 -2.68
#